data_065d0c9dc2438def746d4feeb1be635e
#
_entry.id   065d0c9dc2438def746d4feeb1be635e
#
_cell.length_a   1.000
_cell.length_b   1.000
_cell.length_c   1.000
_cell.angle_alpha   90.00
_cell.angle_beta   90.00
_cell.angle_gamma   90.00
#
_symmetry.space_group_name_H-M   'P 1'
#
loop_
_entity.id
_entity.type
_entity.pdbx_description
1 polymer ?
#
loop_
_entity_poly.entity_id
_entity_poly.type
_entity_poly.pdbx_seq_one_letter_code
_entity_poly.pdbx_strand_id
1 'polypeptide(L)'
;MLTRTLLCASLCAVALPSLADTVWLKNGDRLTGKISVLDGGKLLIETEYGGSIPLKWNQIATLESDRKLLVKQDDVTAEVAHSLQAAEQGKVTLVNGAAPRTVELASISQIIHPKPLIQDLTWKGNIDVAMDYKRAETDTDDYDVSFDTKARHGLWRHNGTANYNREYRDGLTVTDNWDAEYALDRFLDQHWFWQGRLSYKRDQIEDVRRQRTIGTGPGYQFWDNELGAFSLAGLINRSDYEFADGDKENFYLAAVKWDYNRYLVGKTFELFSTGEIGKPLENVADYALDAEVGLRYKVTDWASLNMKAQKDIISGADNELDETRYSIGFGVGW
;
A
#
# COMPACT_ATOMS: atom_id res chain seq x y z
N MET A 1 12.26 -72.64 20.94
CA MET A 1 11.86 -71.55 21.85
C MET A 1 12.52 -70.30 21.43
N LEU A 2 11.80 -69.45 20.66
CA LEU A 2 12.29 -68.15 20.18
C LEU A 2 11.63 -67.07 21.03
N THR A 3 12.41 -66.37 21.83
CA THR A 3 12.02 -65.21 22.63
C THR A 3 11.96 -63.99 21.74
N ARG A 4 10.76 -63.46 21.53
CA ARG A 4 10.51 -62.16 20.85
C ARG A 4 10.72 -61.05 21.86
N THR A 5 11.79 -60.27 21.66
CA THR A 5 12.02 -59.00 22.37
C THR A 5 11.23 -57.89 21.66
N LEU A 6 10.18 -57.35 22.29
CA LEU A 6 9.49 -56.15 21.87
C LEU A 6 10.37 -54.92 22.20
N LEU A 7 10.85 -54.24 21.20
CA LEU A 7 11.50 -52.93 21.33
C LEU A 7 10.41 -51.85 21.30
N CYS A 8 10.00 -51.32 22.48
CA CYS A 8 9.18 -50.13 22.57
C CYS A 8 10.03 -48.90 22.22
N ALA A 9 9.89 -48.40 21.00
CA ALA A 9 10.41 -47.11 20.65
C ALA A 9 9.54 -46.01 21.24
N SER A 10 10.01 -45.37 22.32
CA SER A 10 9.42 -44.16 22.91
C SER A 10 9.59 -43.01 21.96
N LEU A 11 8.54 -42.64 21.26
CA LEU A 11 8.49 -41.42 20.46
C LEU A 11 8.39 -40.24 21.42
N CYS A 12 9.51 -39.64 21.81
CA CYS A 12 9.54 -38.33 22.43
C CYS A 12 8.99 -37.30 21.44
N ALA A 13 7.71 -36.92 21.59
CA ALA A 13 7.15 -35.76 20.93
C ALA A 13 7.87 -34.51 21.47
N VAL A 14 8.82 -34.01 20.74
CA VAL A 14 9.39 -32.70 20.99
C VAL A 14 8.29 -31.70 20.70
N ALA A 15 7.63 -31.18 21.73
CA ALA A 15 6.74 -30.05 21.64
C ALA A 15 7.59 -28.84 21.20
N LEU A 16 7.53 -28.49 19.94
CA LEU A 16 8.06 -27.24 19.47
C LEU A 16 7.32 -26.11 20.20
N PRO A 17 8.02 -25.13 20.79
CA PRO A 17 7.35 -24.00 21.41
C PRO A 17 6.49 -23.32 20.35
N SER A 18 5.19 -23.27 20.59
CA SER A 18 4.26 -22.49 19.78
C SER A 18 4.65 -21.02 19.95
N LEU A 19 5.16 -20.39 18.90
CA LEU A 19 5.46 -18.96 18.83
C LEU A 19 4.17 -18.11 18.79
N ALA A 20 3.10 -18.58 19.39
CA ALA A 20 1.84 -17.88 19.45
C ALA A 20 1.87 -16.85 20.58
N ASP A 21 1.47 -15.62 20.28
CA ASP A 21 1.30 -14.59 21.28
C ASP A 21 0.09 -14.89 22.15
N THR A 22 0.10 -14.35 23.35
CA THR A 22 -1.01 -14.52 24.31
C THR A 22 -1.51 -13.16 24.79
N VAL A 23 -2.82 -12.98 24.78
CA VAL A 23 -3.50 -11.78 25.27
C VAL A 23 -4.46 -12.18 26.38
N TRP A 24 -4.31 -11.60 27.57
CA TRP A 24 -5.22 -11.76 28.70
C TRP A 24 -6.18 -10.58 28.79
N LEU A 25 -7.45 -10.84 28.96
CA LEU A 25 -8.49 -9.85 29.12
C LEU A 25 -8.81 -9.61 30.61
N LYS A 26 -9.33 -8.44 30.93
CA LYS A 26 -9.71 -8.07 32.32
C LYS A 26 -10.81 -8.92 32.91
N ASN A 27 -11.61 -9.60 32.08
CA ASN A 27 -12.64 -10.53 32.49
C ASN A 27 -12.10 -11.95 32.79
N GLY A 28 -10.79 -12.17 32.63
CA GLY A 28 -10.13 -13.46 32.87
C GLY A 28 -9.97 -14.32 31.60
N ASP A 29 -10.54 -13.95 30.47
CA ASP A 29 -10.37 -14.69 29.21
C ASP A 29 -8.93 -14.57 28.68
N ARG A 30 -8.51 -15.59 27.94
CA ARG A 30 -7.22 -15.66 27.29
C ARG A 30 -7.36 -16.03 25.82
N LEU A 31 -6.78 -15.25 24.94
CA LEU A 31 -6.67 -15.57 23.53
C LEU A 31 -5.22 -15.84 23.17
N THR A 32 -5.04 -16.86 22.32
CA THR A 32 -3.74 -17.25 21.77
C THR A 32 -3.80 -17.12 20.27
N GLY A 33 -2.80 -16.48 19.68
CA GLY A 33 -2.76 -16.24 18.24
C GLY A 33 -1.57 -15.38 17.86
N LYS A 34 -1.66 -14.66 16.78
CA LYS A 34 -0.65 -13.72 16.30
C LYS A 34 -1.14 -12.30 16.48
N ILE A 35 -0.48 -11.51 17.32
CA ILE A 35 -0.74 -10.06 17.39
C ILE A 35 -0.38 -9.47 16.03
N SER A 36 -1.36 -8.89 15.33
CA SER A 36 -1.19 -8.29 14.01
C SER A 36 -0.90 -6.79 14.13
N VAL A 37 -1.71 -6.07 14.90
CA VAL A 37 -1.55 -4.63 15.06
C VAL A 37 -2.36 -4.13 16.26
N LEU A 38 -1.83 -3.11 16.95
CA LEU A 38 -2.62 -2.20 17.80
C LEU A 38 -2.69 -0.85 17.12
N ASP A 39 -3.89 -0.36 16.86
CA ASP A 39 -4.13 0.98 16.34
C ASP A 39 -5.55 1.44 16.67
N GLY A 40 -5.73 2.75 16.86
CA GLY A 40 -7.06 3.33 17.13
C GLY A 40 -7.78 2.72 18.33
N GLY A 41 -7.04 2.27 19.36
CA GLY A 41 -7.60 1.65 20.57
C GLY A 41 -8.12 0.22 20.37
N LYS A 42 -7.75 -0.45 19.27
CA LYS A 42 -8.09 -1.85 19.00
C LYS A 42 -6.83 -2.67 18.72
N LEU A 43 -6.68 -3.79 19.44
CA LEU A 43 -5.67 -4.79 19.16
C LEU A 43 -6.29 -5.88 18.28
N LEU A 44 -5.61 -6.20 17.18
CA LEU A 44 -5.98 -7.30 16.30
C LEU A 44 -5.10 -8.50 16.60
N ILE A 45 -5.73 -9.63 16.89
CA ILE A 45 -5.08 -10.92 17.05
C ILE A 45 -5.63 -11.88 15.99
N GLU A 46 -4.74 -12.48 15.22
CA GLU A 46 -5.07 -13.53 14.25
C GLU A 46 -5.04 -14.88 14.97
N THR A 47 -6.17 -15.57 15.01
CA THR A 47 -6.31 -16.90 15.63
C THR A 47 -6.58 -17.94 14.56
N GLU A 48 -6.10 -19.17 14.77
CA GLU A 48 -6.28 -20.27 13.81
C GLU A 48 -7.75 -20.64 13.62
N TYR A 49 -8.58 -20.48 14.64
CA TYR A 49 -9.99 -20.89 14.65
C TYR A 49 -10.99 -19.76 14.38
N GLY A 50 -10.60 -18.49 14.58
CA GLY A 50 -11.51 -17.35 14.48
C GLY A 50 -11.05 -16.27 13.51
N GLY A 51 -9.92 -16.48 12.82
CA GLY A 51 -9.32 -15.45 11.96
C GLY A 51 -8.90 -14.21 12.76
N SER A 52 -9.06 -13.04 12.20
CA SER A 52 -8.66 -11.76 12.81
C SER A 52 -9.72 -11.27 13.79
N ILE A 53 -9.41 -11.25 15.07
CA ILE A 53 -10.31 -10.86 16.16
C ILE A 53 -9.90 -9.46 16.67
N PRO A 54 -10.77 -8.43 16.57
CA PRO A 54 -10.52 -7.12 17.14
C PRO A 54 -10.86 -7.07 18.64
N LEU A 55 -9.89 -6.76 19.47
CA LEU A 55 -10.04 -6.59 20.91
C LEU A 55 -9.96 -5.10 21.28
N LYS A 56 -10.86 -4.62 22.12
CA LYS A 56 -10.76 -3.24 22.65
C LYS A 56 -9.56 -3.15 23.58
N TRP A 57 -8.65 -2.21 23.33
CA TRP A 57 -7.42 -2.05 24.09
C TRP A 57 -7.63 -1.88 25.60
N ASN A 58 -8.65 -1.14 25.98
CA ASN A 58 -9.00 -0.92 27.38
C ASN A 58 -9.52 -2.15 28.11
N GLN A 59 -9.84 -3.25 27.43
CA GLN A 59 -10.26 -4.52 28.02
C GLN A 59 -9.10 -5.50 28.22
N ILE A 60 -7.91 -5.18 27.71
CA ILE A 60 -6.73 -6.02 27.85
C ILE A 60 -6.13 -5.82 29.24
N ALA A 61 -5.82 -6.93 29.91
CA ALA A 61 -5.15 -6.96 31.20
C ALA A 61 -3.62 -6.93 31.02
N THR A 62 -3.09 -7.80 30.17
CA THR A 62 -1.67 -7.86 29.80
C THR A 62 -1.52 -8.68 28.51
N LEU A 63 -0.33 -8.71 27.94
CA LEU A 63 -0.02 -9.48 26.74
C LEU A 63 1.43 -9.97 26.73
N GLU A 64 1.67 -11.01 25.95
CA GLU A 64 2.98 -11.63 25.78
C GLU A 64 3.23 -11.96 24.31
N SER A 65 4.44 -11.68 23.83
CA SER A 65 4.89 -12.00 22.48
C SER A 65 6.41 -12.16 22.48
N ASP A 66 6.89 -13.29 22.01
CA ASP A 66 8.32 -13.51 21.77
C ASP A 66 8.80 -12.82 20.49
N ARG A 67 7.87 -12.44 19.64
CA ARG A 67 8.17 -11.73 18.40
C ARG A 67 8.57 -10.29 18.68
N LYS A 68 9.46 -9.77 17.84
CA LYS A 68 9.87 -8.38 17.95
C LYS A 68 8.81 -7.48 17.36
N LEU A 69 8.27 -6.57 18.16
CA LEU A 69 7.24 -5.61 17.81
C LEU A 69 7.72 -4.20 18.12
N LEU A 70 7.39 -3.25 17.26
CA LEU A 70 7.57 -1.83 17.53
C LEU A 70 6.41 -1.34 18.39
N VAL A 71 6.73 -0.82 19.57
CA VAL A 71 5.75 -0.29 20.52
C VAL A 71 5.89 1.22 20.60
N LYS A 72 4.87 1.93 20.12
CA LYS A 72 4.82 3.39 20.18
C LYS A 72 4.08 3.81 21.45
N GLN A 73 4.71 4.66 22.23
CA GLN A 73 4.15 5.28 23.43
C GLN A 73 3.95 6.78 23.17
N ASP A 74 2.73 7.27 23.38
CA ASP A 74 2.33 8.65 23.08
C ASP A 74 2.84 9.08 21.67
N ASP A 75 3.48 10.21 21.53
CA ASP A 75 4.04 10.69 20.25
C ASP A 75 5.52 10.30 20.04
N VAL A 76 6.07 9.46 20.90
CA VAL A 76 7.46 9.02 20.77
C VAL A 76 7.58 7.96 19.71
N THR A 77 8.40 8.22 18.70
CA THR A 77 8.68 7.26 17.62
C THR A 77 9.38 6.03 18.18
N ALA A 78 8.82 4.84 17.95
CA ALA A 78 9.45 3.58 18.33
C ALA A 78 10.55 3.24 17.32
N GLU A 79 11.81 3.39 17.72
CA GLU A 79 12.98 3.04 16.88
C GLU A 79 13.48 1.61 17.12
N VAL A 80 13.15 1.03 18.26
CA VAL A 80 13.66 -0.28 18.67
C VAL A 80 12.50 -1.28 18.85
N ALA A 81 12.64 -2.44 18.24
CA ALA A 81 11.67 -3.51 18.39
C ALA A 81 11.88 -4.31 19.69
N HIS A 82 10.78 -4.60 20.37
CA HIS A 82 10.74 -5.31 21.67
C HIS A 82 9.95 -6.61 21.56
N SER A 83 10.38 -7.65 22.28
CA SER A 83 9.45 -8.69 22.70
C SER A 83 8.66 -8.22 23.92
N LEU A 84 7.47 -8.78 24.12
CA LEU A 84 6.55 -8.38 25.17
C LEU A 84 6.44 -9.51 26.18
N GLN A 85 6.57 -9.20 27.44
CA GLN A 85 6.33 -10.15 28.52
C GLN A 85 5.14 -9.70 29.37
N ALA A 86 4.30 -10.66 29.74
CA ALA A 86 3.17 -10.39 30.61
C ALA A 86 3.65 -9.81 31.96
N ALA A 87 2.91 -8.83 32.45
CA ALA A 87 3.16 -8.16 33.72
C ALA A 87 1.87 -8.07 34.54
N GLU A 88 1.87 -7.27 35.60
CA GLU A 88 0.66 -6.97 36.37
C GLU A 88 -0.46 -6.40 35.50
N GLN A 89 -1.68 -6.53 35.97
CA GLN A 89 -2.84 -5.99 35.23
C GLN A 89 -2.68 -4.50 34.88
N GLY A 90 -2.89 -4.19 33.61
CA GLY A 90 -2.72 -2.84 33.07
C GLY A 90 -1.29 -2.52 32.62
N LYS A 91 -0.36 -3.47 32.71
CA LYS A 91 1.05 -3.29 32.36
C LYS A 91 1.57 -4.37 31.42
N VAL A 92 2.67 -4.08 30.75
CA VAL A 92 3.46 -5.01 29.95
C VAL A 92 4.94 -4.68 30.09
N THR A 93 5.79 -5.70 30.03
CA THR A 93 7.25 -5.52 30.10
C THR A 93 7.83 -5.62 28.69
N LEU A 94 8.55 -4.57 28.27
CA LEU A 94 9.26 -4.48 26.99
C LEU A 94 10.68 -5.03 27.17
N VAL A 95 11.09 -5.96 26.30
CA VAL A 95 12.40 -6.62 26.35
C VAL A 95 13.08 -6.51 24.99
N ASN A 96 14.30 -5.94 24.94
CA ASN A 96 15.05 -5.75 23.70
C ASN A 96 16.54 -6.12 23.79
N GLY A 97 16.94 -6.88 24.81
CA GLY A 97 18.33 -7.22 25.10
C GLY A 97 19.02 -6.24 26.07
N ALA A 98 18.44 -5.07 26.34
CA ALA A 98 18.79 -4.17 27.43
C ALA A 98 17.98 -4.53 28.69
N ALA A 99 18.06 -3.71 29.75
CA ALA A 99 17.25 -3.94 30.96
C ALA A 99 15.74 -3.92 30.61
N PRO A 100 14.97 -4.93 31.08
CA PRO A 100 13.53 -4.97 30.86
C PRO A 100 12.86 -3.71 31.44
N ARG A 101 11.90 -3.15 30.70
CA ARG A 101 11.16 -1.95 31.10
C ARG A 101 9.67 -2.23 31.14
N THR A 102 9.04 -2.12 32.30
CA THR A 102 7.60 -2.25 32.45
C THR A 102 6.92 -0.91 32.18
N VAL A 103 5.90 -0.92 31.33
CA VAL A 103 5.14 0.26 30.92
C VAL A 103 3.64 0.01 31.11
N GLU A 104 2.88 1.09 31.31
CA GLU A 104 1.43 1.06 31.38
C GLU A 104 0.85 0.78 29.97
N LEU A 105 -0.13 -0.11 29.84
CA LEU A 105 -0.82 -0.35 28.58
C LEU A 105 -1.50 0.93 28.06
N ALA A 106 -1.99 1.78 28.95
CA ALA A 106 -2.64 3.04 28.60
C ALA A 106 -1.71 4.02 27.87
N SER A 107 -0.38 3.94 28.09
CA SER A 107 0.62 4.78 27.41
C SER A 107 0.95 4.29 25.99
N ILE A 108 0.50 3.08 25.62
CA ILE A 108 0.80 2.50 24.31
C ILE A 108 -0.29 2.92 23.33
N SER A 109 0.09 3.70 22.33
CA SER A 109 -0.80 4.16 21.25
C SER A 109 -0.83 3.20 20.07
N GLN A 110 0.29 2.51 19.79
CA GLN A 110 0.42 1.64 18.62
C GLN A 110 1.40 0.49 18.86
N ILE A 111 1.07 -0.69 18.33
CA ILE A 111 1.96 -1.86 18.23
C ILE A 111 1.94 -2.31 16.77
N ILE A 112 3.11 -2.38 16.15
CA ILE A 112 3.27 -2.76 14.75
C ILE A 112 4.45 -3.71 14.58
N HIS A 113 4.42 -4.50 13.50
CA HIS A 113 5.58 -5.30 13.13
C HIS A 113 6.70 -4.39 12.59
N PRO A 114 7.96 -4.61 12.99
CA PRO A 114 9.07 -3.93 12.37
C PRO A 114 9.11 -4.31 10.89
N LYS A 115 9.13 -3.33 10.02
CA LYS A 115 9.49 -3.58 8.63
C LYS A 115 10.97 -3.95 8.60
N PRO A 116 11.37 -4.94 7.77
CA PRO A 116 12.78 -5.25 7.60
C PRO A 116 13.51 -3.96 7.22
N LEU A 117 14.45 -3.55 8.06
CA LEU A 117 15.30 -2.40 7.79
C LEU A 117 16.10 -2.70 6.52
N ILE A 118 15.77 -1.97 5.46
CA ILE A 118 16.65 -1.57 4.34
C ILE A 118 17.47 -2.70 3.66
N GLN A 119 17.78 -3.83 4.30
CA GLN A 119 18.65 -4.88 3.75
C GLN A 119 17.90 -5.98 2.99
N ASP A 120 16.62 -6.17 3.26
CA ASP A 120 15.82 -7.21 2.64
C ASP A 120 14.88 -6.62 1.58
N LEU A 121 14.77 -7.30 0.45
CA LEU A 121 13.83 -6.95 -0.60
C LEU A 121 12.40 -7.12 -0.08
N THR A 122 11.66 -6.03 0.00
CA THR A 122 10.21 -6.07 0.12
C THR A 122 9.61 -5.81 -1.25
N TRP A 123 8.80 -6.72 -1.73
CA TRP A 123 8.13 -6.59 -3.01
C TRP A 123 6.64 -6.83 -2.85
N LYS A 124 5.85 -5.89 -3.30
CA LYS A 124 4.39 -5.97 -3.32
C LYS A 124 3.87 -5.38 -4.62
N GLY A 125 2.73 -5.83 -5.04
CA GLY A 125 2.08 -5.31 -6.22
C GLY A 125 0.63 -5.74 -6.30
N ASN A 126 -0.05 -5.23 -7.31
CA ASN A 126 -1.45 -5.50 -7.56
C ASN A 126 -1.72 -5.48 -9.06
N ILE A 127 -2.62 -6.33 -9.50
CA ILE A 127 -3.23 -6.28 -10.84
C ILE A 127 -4.72 -6.14 -10.63
N ASP A 128 -5.30 -5.08 -11.15
CA ASP A 128 -6.73 -4.84 -11.12
C ASP A 128 -7.30 -4.98 -12.53
N VAL A 129 -8.45 -5.63 -12.64
CA VAL A 129 -9.21 -5.77 -13.89
C VAL A 129 -10.63 -5.32 -13.64
N ALA A 130 -11.10 -4.37 -14.42
CA ALA A 130 -12.48 -3.94 -14.45
C ALA A 130 -13.06 -4.13 -15.87
N MET A 131 -14.33 -4.52 -15.92
CA MET A 131 -15.08 -4.66 -17.16
C MET A 131 -16.47 -4.11 -16.95
N ASP A 132 -16.91 -3.22 -17.82
CA ASP A 132 -18.28 -2.71 -17.84
C ASP A 132 -18.95 -3.03 -19.16
N TYR A 133 -20.17 -3.55 -19.08
CA TYR A 133 -20.99 -3.91 -20.23
C TYR A 133 -22.34 -3.21 -20.12
N LYS A 134 -22.59 -2.26 -21.00
CA LYS A 134 -23.86 -1.60 -21.10
C LYS A 134 -24.55 -2.01 -22.42
N ARG A 135 -25.80 -2.45 -22.35
CA ARG A 135 -26.64 -2.73 -23.48
C ARG A 135 -27.88 -1.84 -23.41
N ALA A 136 -27.93 -0.84 -24.28
CA ALA A 136 -28.98 0.15 -24.32
C ALA A 136 -29.21 0.65 -25.75
N GLU A 137 -29.65 1.88 -25.94
CA GLU A 137 -29.70 2.54 -27.27
C GLU A 137 -28.30 2.65 -27.90
N THR A 138 -27.27 2.81 -27.06
CA THR A 138 -25.84 2.72 -27.39
C THR A 138 -25.22 1.61 -26.57
N ASP A 139 -24.67 0.60 -27.24
CA ASP A 139 -23.94 -0.49 -26.58
C ASP A 139 -22.51 -0.06 -26.25
N THR A 140 -22.09 -0.27 -25.01
CA THR A 140 -20.73 0.04 -24.57
C THR A 140 -20.10 -1.19 -23.93
N ASP A 141 -18.86 -1.48 -24.33
CA ASP A 141 -17.98 -2.48 -23.72
C ASP A 141 -16.69 -1.78 -23.31
N ASP A 142 -16.38 -1.73 -22.03
CA ASP A 142 -15.20 -1.09 -21.48
C ASP A 142 -14.32 -2.11 -20.73
N TYR A 143 -13.00 -2.03 -20.95
CA TYR A 143 -12.00 -2.92 -20.40
C TYR A 143 -10.87 -2.08 -19.80
N ASP A 144 -10.70 -2.18 -18.50
CA ASP A 144 -9.59 -1.57 -17.77
C ASP A 144 -8.69 -2.63 -17.14
N VAL A 145 -7.39 -2.50 -17.34
CA VAL A 145 -6.39 -3.30 -16.66
C VAL A 145 -5.35 -2.35 -16.08
N SER A 146 -5.15 -2.43 -14.78
CA SER A 146 -4.08 -1.70 -14.11
C SER A 146 -3.13 -2.65 -13.39
N PHE A 147 -1.85 -2.32 -13.45
CA PHE A 147 -0.76 -2.99 -12.76
C PHE A 147 0.01 -1.97 -11.95
N ASP A 148 0.22 -2.24 -10.70
CA ASP A 148 1.10 -1.47 -9.84
C ASP A 148 2.06 -2.38 -9.07
N THR A 149 3.30 -1.95 -8.89
CA THR A 149 4.30 -2.70 -8.13
C THR A 149 5.27 -1.77 -7.43
N LYS A 150 5.64 -2.14 -6.21
CA LYS A 150 6.58 -1.41 -5.38
C LYS A 150 7.59 -2.39 -4.77
N ALA A 151 8.86 -2.21 -5.12
CA ALA A 151 9.96 -2.98 -4.56
C ALA A 151 10.90 -2.05 -3.79
N ARG A 152 11.31 -2.44 -2.60
CA ARG A 152 12.26 -1.68 -1.77
C ARG A 152 13.38 -2.59 -1.30
N HIS A 153 14.60 -2.13 -1.49
CA HIS A 153 15.80 -2.77 -0.95
C HIS A 153 16.85 -1.70 -0.60
N GLY A 154 17.40 -1.79 0.55
CA GLY A 154 18.34 -0.77 1.04
C GLY A 154 17.72 0.63 0.98
N LEU A 155 18.47 1.58 0.46
CA LEU A 155 18.05 2.97 0.28
C LEU A 155 17.27 3.20 -1.04
N TRP A 156 16.91 2.15 -1.76
CA TRP A 156 16.25 2.24 -3.06
C TRP A 156 14.81 1.76 -2.98
N ARG A 157 13.90 2.53 -3.60
CA ARG A 157 12.53 2.14 -3.83
C ARG A 157 12.23 2.26 -5.32
N HIS A 158 11.72 1.18 -5.89
CA HIS A 158 11.29 1.07 -7.27
C HIS A 158 9.77 1.04 -7.27
N ASN A 159 9.15 1.93 -8.03
CA ASN A 159 7.73 1.97 -8.25
C ASN A 159 7.50 1.79 -9.75
N GLY A 160 6.61 0.88 -10.12
CA GLY A 160 6.22 0.66 -11.50
C GLY A 160 4.70 0.63 -11.59
N THR A 161 4.14 1.36 -12.55
CA THR A 161 2.72 1.31 -12.89
C THR A 161 2.54 1.09 -14.37
N ALA A 162 1.47 0.42 -14.76
CA ALA A 162 1.05 0.32 -16.15
C ALA A 162 -0.47 0.21 -16.21
N ASN A 163 -1.09 0.94 -17.11
CA ASN A 163 -2.52 0.94 -17.31
C ASN A 163 -2.83 0.67 -18.78
N TYR A 164 -3.91 -0.02 -19.04
CA TYR A 164 -4.49 -0.24 -20.35
C TYR A 164 -5.99 -0.03 -20.27
N ASN A 165 -6.51 0.83 -21.13
CA ASN A 165 -7.95 1.06 -21.26
C ASN A 165 -8.39 0.93 -22.70
N ARG A 166 -9.53 0.24 -22.91
CA ARG A 166 -10.14 0.09 -24.23
C ARG A 166 -11.65 0.08 -24.14
N GLU A 167 -12.28 1.04 -24.82
CA GLU A 167 -13.72 1.15 -24.90
C GLU A 167 -14.21 0.95 -26.35
N TYR A 168 -15.26 0.15 -26.47
CA TYR A 168 -16.03 0.03 -27.68
C TYR A 168 -17.41 0.67 -27.49
N ARG A 169 -17.86 1.41 -28.48
CA ARG A 169 -19.20 1.98 -28.53
C ARG A 169 -19.85 1.62 -29.86
N ASP A 170 -20.98 0.85 -29.80
CA ASP A 170 -21.64 0.29 -30.96
C ASP A 170 -20.68 -0.49 -31.91
N GLY A 171 -19.72 -1.20 -31.31
CA GLY A 171 -18.71 -1.97 -32.02
C GLY A 171 -17.54 -1.17 -32.61
N LEU A 172 -17.54 0.14 -32.43
CA LEU A 172 -16.42 1.01 -32.82
C LEU A 172 -15.52 1.27 -31.62
N THR A 173 -14.21 1.22 -31.82
CA THR A 173 -13.24 1.58 -30.79
C THR A 173 -13.25 3.09 -30.61
N VAL A 174 -13.58 3.55 -29.40
CA VAL A 174 -13.62 4.98 -29.02
C VAL A 174 -12.51 5.35 -28.05
N THR A 175 -11.94 4.38 -27.34
CA THR A 175 -10.76 4.54 -26.52
C THR A 175 -9.84 3.36 -26.77
N ASP A 176 -8.53 3.59 -26.91
CA ASP A 176 -7.49 2.55 -26.97
C ASP A 176 -6.16 3.17 -26.57
N ASN A 177 -5.90 3.18 -25.29
CA ASN A 177 -4.70 3.79 -24.75
C ASN A 177 -4.01 2.88 -23.73
N TRP A 178 -2.74 3.11 -23.56
CA TRP A 178 -1.95 2.53 -22.48
C TRP A 178 -0.88 3.50 -22.01
N ASP A 179 -0.54 3.41 -20.75
CA ASP A 179 0.58 4.12 -20.16
C ASP A 179 1.41 3.20 -19.27
N ALA A 180 2.63 3.58 -19.07
CA ALA A 180 3.53 2.96 -18.11
C ALA A 180 4.44 4.01 -17.48
N GLU A 181 4.64 3.92 -16.17
CA GLU A 181 5.56 4.77 -15.42
C GLU A 181 6.52 3.89 -14.61
N TYR A 182 7.76 4.32 -14.55
CA TYR A 182 8.74 3.81 -13.63
C TYR A 182 9.37 4.97 -12.85
N ALA A 183 9.32 4.87 -11.53
CA ALA A 183 9.97 5.82 -10.63
C ALA A 183 10.97 5.12 -9.72
N LEU A 184 12.14 5.73 -9.60
CA LEU A 184 13.24 5.29 -8.75
C LEU A 184 13.50 6.33 -7.69
N ASP A 185 13.34 5.94 -6.43
CA ASP A 185 13.61 6.79 -5.28
C ASP A 185 14.91 6.36 -4.59
N ARG A 186 15.81 7.31 -4.37
CA ARG A 186 17.00 7.17 -3.56
C ARG A 186 16.78 7.86 -2.22
N PHE A 187 16.62 7.11 -1.14
CA PHE A 187 16.51 7.65 0.19
C PHE A 187 17.85 8.23 0.67
N LEU A 188 17.80 9.44 1.18
CA LEU A 188 18.92 10.16 1.78
C LEU A 188 18.97 9.91 3.28
N ASP A 189 17.79 9.80 3.88
CA ASP A 189 17.56 9.41 5.28
C ASP A 189 16.24 8.63 5.41
N GLN A 190 15.62 8.57 6.59
CA GLN A 190 14.36 7.84 6.81
C GLN A 190 13.15 8.49 6.12
N HIS A 191 13.22 9.79 5.83
CA HIS A 191 12.11 10.58 5.30
C HIS A 191 12.41 11.19 3.94
N TRP A 192 13.58 11.78 3.75
CA TRP A 192 13.94 12.46 2.50
C TRP A 192 14.42 11.48 1.46
N PHE A 193 13.91 11.62 0.25
CA PHE A 193 14.38 10.88 -0.91
C PHE A 193 14.52 11.81 -2.13
N TRP A 194 15.29 11.37 -3.09
CA TRP A 194 15.35 11.95 -4.41
C TRP A 194 14.72 11.00 -5.40
N GLN A 195 13.76 11.47 -6.21
CA GLN A 195 13.05 10.68 -7.20
C GLN A 195 13.55 11.01 -8.61
N GLY A 196 13.76 9.97 -9.42
CA GLY A 196 13.83 10.03 -10.86
C GLY A 196 12.70 9.22 -11.45
N ARG A 197 12.02 9.74 -12.48
CA ARG A 197 10.92 9.01 -13.12
C ARG A 197 10.97 9.08 -14.64
N LEU A 198 10.41 8.05 -15.26
CA LEU A 198 10.17 7.94 -16.68
C LEU A 198 8.72 7.52 -16.87
N SER A 199 7.98 8.21 -17.73
CA SER A 199 6.61 7.86 -18.08
C SER A 199 6.47 7.84 -19.59
N TYR A 200 5.66 6.91 -20.07
CA TYR A 200 5.30 6.77 -21.47
C TYR A 200 3.80 6.52 -21.58
N LYS A 201 3.11 7.35 -22.37
CA LYS A 201 1.68 7.16 -22.69
C LYS A 201 1.53 7.09 -24.21
N ARG A 202 0.67 6.21 -24.66
CA ARG A 202 0.26 6.09 -26.05
C ARG A 202 -1.25 6.02 -26.11
N ASP A 203 -1.82 6.86 -26.98
CA ASP A 203 -3.23 6.84 -27.31
C ASP A 203 -3.39 6.65 -28.81
N GLN A 204 -4.29 5.78 -29.24
CA GLN A 204 -4.52 5.48 -30.66
C GLN A 204 -5.69 6.27 -31.23
N ILE A 205 -6.49 6.92 -30.42
CA ILE A 205 -7.72 7.61 -30.78
C ILE A 205 -7.59 9.12 -30.61
N GLU A 206 -7.02 9.56 -29.47
CA GLU A 206 -6.88 10.97 -29.14
C GLU A 206 -5.85 11.71 -30.02
N ASP A 207 -5.92 13.03 -30.04
CA ASP A 207 -5.01 13.88 -30.82
C ASP A 207 -3.56 13.74 -30.35
N VAL A 208 -3.32 13.61 -29.05
CA VAL A 208 -1.99 13.32 -28.48
C VAL A 208 -1.71 11.83 -28.58
N ARG A 209 -1.02 11.42 -29.64
CA ARG A 209 -0.73 9.99 -29.92
C ARG A 209 0.32 9.40 -29.00
N ARG A 210 1.26 10.21 -28.55
CA ARG A 210 2.36 9.74 -27.73
C ARG A 210 2.85 10.86 -26.81
N GLN A 211 3.05 10.49 -25.56
CA GLN A 211 3.65 11.36 -24.56
C GLN A 211 4.82 10.61 -23.90
N ARG A 212 5.94 11.29 -23.74
CA ARG A 212 7.10 10.83 -22.97
C ARG A 212 7.43 11.88 -21.94
N THR A 213 7.56 11.45 -20.69
CA THR A 213 7.90 12.36 -19.60
C THR A 213 9.11 11.83 -18.86
N ILE A 214 10.08 12.70 -18.63
CA ILE A 214 11.22 12.46 -17.76
C ILE A 214 11.15 13.50 -16.66
N GLY A 215 11.21 13.05 -15.40
CA GLY A 215 11.08 13.91 -14.24
C GLY A 215 12.07 13.60 -13.15
N THR A 216 12.39 14.61 -12.33
CA THR A 216 13.23 14.42 -11.15
C THR A 216 12.94 15.49 -10.11
N GLY A 217 13.19 15.14 -8.83
CA GLY A 217 13.05 16.10 -7.73
C GLY A 217 13.09 15.46 -6.35
N PRO A 218 13.09 16.28 -5.30
CA PRO A 218 13.07 15.83 -3.92
C PRO A 218 11.68 15.34 -3.52
N GLY A 219 11.66 14.36 -2.61
CA GLY A 219 10.43 13.89 -1.98
C GLY A 219 10.60 13.68 -0.48
N TYR A 220 9.47 13.61 0.20
CA TYR A 220 9.39 13.42 1.64
C TYR A 220 8.38 12.32 1.99
N GLN A 221 8.83 11.32 2.75
CA GLN A 221 8.02 10.23 3.28
C GLN A 221 7.56 10.60 4.69
N PHE A 222 6.27 10.90 4.85
CA PHE A 222 5.70 11.26 6.15
C PHE A 222 5.63 10.06 7.08
N TRP A 223 5.15 8.93 6.57
CA TRP A 223 5.18 7.63 7.25
C TRP A 223 5.18 6.50 6.22
N ASP A 224 5.73 5.37 6.63
CA ASP A 224 5.71 4.11 5.90
C ASP A 224 5.75 2.97 6.92
N ASN A 225 4.59 2.39 7.24
CA ASN A 225 4.43 1.38 8.27
C ASN A 225 3.41 0.31 7.85
N GLU A 226 3.13 -0.64 8.74
CA GLU A 226 2.20 -1.74 8.48
C GLU A 226 0.75 -1.31 8.19
N LEU A 227 0.38 -0.09 8.55
CA LEU A 227 -0.97 0.44 8.36
C LEU A 227 -1.10 1.32 7.13
N GLY A 228 0.00 1.61 6.44
CA GLY A 228 0.00 2.40 5.23
C GLY A 228 1.21 3.30 5.09
N ALA A 229 1.18 4.13 4.06
CA ALA A 229 2.25 5.05 3.74
C ALA A 229 1.69 6.38 3.20
N PHE A 230 2.47 7.44 3.35
CA PHE A 230 2.19 8.72 2.70
C PHE A 230 3.48 9.42 2.32
N SER A 231 3.60 9.80 1.06
CA SER A 231 4.73 10.58 0.56
C SER A 231 4.28 11.67 -0.40
N LEU A 232 5.07 12.73 -0.46
CA LEU A 232 4.98 13.79 -1.45
C LEU A 232 6.32 13.92 -2.18
N ALA A 233 6.27 14.24 -3.48
CA ALA A 233 7.45 14.58 -4.26
C ALA A 233 7.20 15.85 -5.08
N GLY A 234 8.14 16.80 -5.02
CA GLY A 234 8.16 17.97 -5.88
C GLY A 234 9.04 17.67 -7.08
N LEU A 235 8.49 17.71 -8.29
CA LEU A 235 9.15 17.27 -9.50
C LEU A 235 9.27 18.39 -10.53
N ILE A 236 10.34 18.40 -11.28
CA ILE A 236 10.43 19.08 -12.56
C ILE A 236 10.43 18.00 -13.63
N ASN A 237 9.41 18.06 -14.46
CA ASN A 237 9.18 17.13 -15.55
C ASN A 237 9.46 17.83 -16.87
N ARG A 238 10.08 17.11 -17.81
CA ARG A 238 10.08 17.45 -19.23
C ARG A 238 9.18 16.46 -19.94
N SER A 239 8.18 16.98 -20.67
CA SER A 239 7.24 16.20 -21.47
C SER A 239 7.45 16.49 -22.95
N ASP A 240 7.57 15.43 -23.75
CA ASP A 240 7.62 15.47 -25.21
C ASP A 240 6.32 14.85 -25.74
N TYR A 241 5.52 15.63 -26.46
CA TYR A 241 4.25 15.22 -27.07
C TYR A 241 4.42 15.05 -28.57
N GLU A 242 3.71 14.07 -29.13
CA GLU A 242 3.59 13.83 -30.55
C GLU A 242 2.11 13.70 -30.90
N PHE A 243 1.62 14.58 -31.74
CA PHE A 243 0.23 14.68 -32.17
C PHE A 243 -0.07 13.77 -33.36
N ALA A 244 -1.37 13.59 -33.65
CA ALA A 244 -1.86 12.74 -34.74
C ALA A 244 -1.43 13.23 -36.14
N ASP A 245 -1.24 14.51 -36.34
CA ASP A 245 -0.74 15.15 -37.57
C ASP A 245 0.78 15.04 -37.73
N GLY A 246 1.49 14.54 -36.69
CA GLY A 246 2.94 14.38 -36.68
C GLY A 246 3.70 15.55 -36.05
N ASP A 247 3.01 16.57 -35.62
CA ASP A 247 3.60 17.68 -34.90
C ASP A 247 4.13 17.24 -33.53
N LYS A 248 5.14 17.97 -33.05
CA LYS A 248 5.81 17.64 -31.77
C LYS A 248 5.98 18.89 -30.95
N GLU A 249 5.59 18.78 -29.71
CA GLU A 249 5.78 19.82 -28.71
C GLU A 249 6.53 19.27 -27.50
N ASN A 250 7.26 20.13 -26.83
CA ASN A 250 7.89 19.81 -25.55
C ASN A 250 7.79 21.02 -24.62
N PHE A 251 7.61 20.71 -23.34
CA PHE A 251 7.52 21.74 -22.30
C PHE A 251 7.99 21.19 -20.96
N TYR A 252 8.28 22.10 -20.04
CA TYR A 252 8.59 21.77 -18.66
C TYR A 252 7.39 21.99 -17.76
N LEU A 253 7.22 21.09 -16.79
CA LEU A 253 6.13 21.09 -15.82
C LEU A 253 6.72 21.04 -14.42
N ALA A 254 6.41 22.01 -13.57
CA ALA A 254 6.63 21.90 -12.13
C ALA A 254 5.42 21.21 -11.49
N ALA A 255 5.64 20.11 -10.79
CA ALA A 255 4.56 19.27 -10.28
C ALA A 255 4.77 18.83 -8.83
N VAL A 256 3.66 18.56 -8.15
CA VAL A 256 3.62 17.87 -6.86
C VAL A 256 2.88 16.56 -7.04
N LYS A 257 3.57 15.45 -6.75
CA LYS A 257 3.02 14.10 -6.77
C LYS A 257 2.80 13.61 -5.36
N TRP A 258 1.68 12.91 -5.13
CA TRP A 258 1.40 12.23 -3.86
C TRP A 258 1.12 10.75 -4.05
N ASP A 259 1.46 9.98 -3.01
CA ASP A 259 1.14 8.55 -2.90
C ASP A 259 0.69 8.33 -1.45
N TYR A 260 -0.56 7.96 -1.27
CA TYR A 260 -1.19 7.72 0.03
C TYR A 260 -1.89 6.39 0.01
N ASN A 261 -1.66 5.59 1.05
CA ASN A 261 -2.51 4.43 1.34
C ASN A 261 -2.66 4.26 2.85
N ARG A 262 -3.83 3.78 3.28
CA ARG A 262 -4.15 3.50 4.66
C ARG A 262 -5.02 2.25 4.76
N TYR A 263 -4.55 1.27 5.54
CA TYR A 263 -5.34 0.11 5.90
C TYR A 263 -6.30 0.44 7.04
N LEU A 264 -7.55 0.00 6.90
CA LEU A 264 -8.64 0.21 7.85
C LEU A 264 -9.18 -1.15 8.29
N VAL A 265 -9.81 -1.18 9.49
CA VAL A 265 -10.51 -2.35 10.04
C VAL A 265 -9.67 -3.63 9.89
N GLY A 266 -8.48 -3.64 10.50
CA GLY A 266 -7.63 -4.82 10.51
C GLY A 266 -7.06 -5.23 9.17
N LYS A 267 -6.73 -4.28 8.33
CA LYS A 267 -6.25 -4.50 6.97
C LYS A 267 -7.29 -5.11 6.01
N THR A 268 -8.57 -5.18 6.42
CA THR A 268 -9.65 -5.65 5.55
C THR A 268 -9.95 -4.66 4.42
N PHE A 269 -9.87 -3.36 4.74
CA PHE A 269 -10.05 -2.29 3.76
C PHE A 269 -8.74 -1.53 3.59
N GLU A 270 -8.46 -1.09 2.37
CA GLU A 270 -7.38 -0.18 2.04
C GLU A 270 -7.96 1.03 1.31
N LEU A 271 -7.84 2.20 1.93
CA LEU A 271 -8.07 3.47 1.26
C LEU A 271 -6.77 3.91 0.63
N PHE A 272 -6.79 4.26 -0.66
CA PHE A 272 -5.61 4.76 -1.36
C PHE A 272 -5.95 5.99 -2.20
N SER A 273 -4.95 6.82 -2.41
CA SER A 273 -5.02 7.96 -3.32
C SER A 273 -3.63 8.24 -3.88
N THR A 274 -3.56 8.35 -5.18
CA THR A 274 -2.35 8.76 -5.90
C THR A 274 -2.70 9.90 -6.82
N GLY A 275 -1.72 10.71 -7.17
CA GLY A 275 -1.96 11.73 -8.20
C GLY A 275 -0.82 12.73 -8.29
N GLU A 276 -0.98 13.61 -9.24
CA GLU A 276 -0.05 14.69 -9.54
C GLU A 276 -0.83 15.94 -9.95
N ILE A 277 -0.44 17.06 -9.37
CA ILE A 277 -0.87 18.36 -9.84
C ILE A 277 0.36 19.13 -10.30
N GLY A 278 0.31 19.70 -11.49
CA GLY A 278 1.43 20.41 -12.06
C GLY A 278 1.02 21.64 -12.83
N LYS A 279 1.98 22.55 -12.96
CA LYS A 279 1.86 23.76 -13.76
C LYS A 279 2.96 23.76 -14.83
N PRO A 280 2.61 23.87 -16.13
CA PRO A 280 3.59 24.14 -17.17
C PRO A 280 4.35 25.43 -16.88
N LEU A 281 5.64 25.45 -17.16
CA LEU A 281 6.48 26.64 -17.03
C LEU A 281 6.32 27.57 -18.24
N GLU A 282 5.85 27.03 -19.35
CA GLU A 282 5.41 27.75 -20.55
C GLU A 282 3.89 28.00 -20.47
N ASN A 283 3.40 29.01 -21.23
CA ASN A 283 1.98 29.37 -21.25
C ASN A 283 1.16 28.42 -22.17
N VAL A 284 1.28 27.11 -21.98
CA VAL A 284 0.54 26.09 -22.76
C VAL A 284 -0.72 25.62 -22.04
N ALA A 285 -0.77 25.75 -20.72
CA ALA A 285 -1.93 25.47 -19.87
C ALA A 285 -1.77 26.18 -18.53
N ASP A 286 -2.87 26.37 -17.82
CA ASP A 286 -2.87 26.95 -16.47
C ASP A 286 -2.39 25.92 -15.42
N TYR A 287 -2.94 24.70 -15.47
CA TYR A 287 -2.52 23.56 -14.68
C TYR A 287 -2.98 22.23 -15.28
N ALA A 288 -2.35 21.15 -14.87
CA ALA A 288 -2.78 19.78 -15.13
C ALA A 288 -2.94 19.03 -13.80
N LEU A 289 -3.98 18.22 -13.68
CA LEU A 289 -4.25 17.35 -12.55
C LEU A 289 -4.55 15.94 -13.09
N ASP A 290 -3.87 14.96 -12.53
CA ASP A 290 -4.18 13.54 -12.65
C ASP A 290 -4.31 13.01 -11.22
N ALA A 291 -5.47 12.47 -10.85
CA ALA A 291 -5.73 12.03 -9.50
C ALA A 291 -6.59 10.78 -9.47
N GLU A 292 -6.20 9.82 -8.66
CA GLU A 292 -6.97 8.62 -8.36
C GLU A 292 -7.23 8.53 -6.86
N VAL A 293 -8.45 8.14 -6.49
CA VAL A 293 -8.80 7.73 -5.13
C VAL A 293 -9.59 6.44 -5.21
N GLY A 294 -9.30 5.51 -4.32
CA GLY A 294 -9.99 4.23 -4.32
C GLY A 294 -10.09 3.58 -2.95
N LEU A 295 -11.01 2.64 -2.87
CA LEU A 295 -11.21 1.76 -1.74
C LEU A 295 -11.08 0.31 -2.22
N ARG A 296 -10.19 -0.44 -1.58
CA ARG A 296 -9.96 -1.86 -1.84
C ARG A 296 -10.48 -2.66 -0.66
N TYR A 297 -11.38 -3.60 -0.90
CA TYR A 297 -11.85 -4.59 0.07
C TYR A 297 -11.13 -5.91 -0.16
N LYS A 298 -10.30 -6.33 0.78
CA LYS A 298 -9.58 -7.62 0.73
C LYS A 298 -10.52 -8.76 1.09
N VAL A 299 -10.83 -9.58 0.11
CA VAL A 299 -11.64 -10.81 0.28
C VAL A 299 -10.77 -11.93 0.84
N THR A 300 -9.51 -12.01 0.37
CA THR A 300 -8.46 -12.92 0.83
C THR A 300 -7.13 -12.14 0.90
N ASP A 301 -6.05 -12.81 1.29
CA ASP A 301 -4.71 -12.20 1.29
C ASP A 301 -4.25 -11.77 -0.12
N TRP A 302 -4.76 -12.42 -1.16
CA TRP A 302 -4.37 -12.19 -2.55
C TRP A 302 -5.48 -11.63 -3.44
N ALA A 303 -6.76 -11.69 -3.04
CA ALA A 303 -7.89 -11.27 -3.85
C ALA A 303 -8.65 -10.10 -3.21
N SER A 304 -9.01 -9.13 -4.00
CA SER A 304 -9.73 -7.92 -3.58
C SER A 304 -10.81 -7.48 -4.55
N LEU A 305 -11.76 -6.71 -4.04
CA LEU A 305 -12.70 -5.90 -4.80
C LEU A 305 -12.27 -4.44 -4.70
N ASN A 306 -12.22 -3.74 -5.81
CA ASN A 306 -11.75 -2.36 -5.89
C ASN A 306 -12.85 -1.45 -6.40
N MET A 307 -12.94 -0.27 -5.81
CA MET A 307 -13.73 0.86 -6.31
C MET A 307 -12.79 2.03 -6.46
N LYS A 308 -12.75 2.65 -7.65
CA LYS A 308 -11.87 3.76 -7.98
C LYS A 308 -12.65 4.92 -8.56
N ALA A 309 -12.18 6.12 -8.30
CA ALA A 309 -12.55 7.34 -9.01
C ALA A 309 -11.28 8.01 -9.49
N GLN A 310 -11.20 8.29 -10.78
CA GLN A 310 -10.10 8.99 -11.44
C GLN A 310 -10.58 10.33 -11.93
N LYS A 311 -9.71 11.33 -11.87
CA LYS A 311 -9.97 12.68 -12.33
C LYS A 311 -8.78 13.21 -13.10
N ASP A 312 -8.99 13.53 -14.36
CA ASP A 312 -8.01 14.12 -15.27
C ASP A 312 -8.47 15.51 -15.67
N ILE A 313 -7.62 16.52 -15.46
CA ILE A 313 -7.89 17.91 -15.83
C ILE A 313 -6.68 18.48 -16.54
N ILE A 314 -6.90 19.14 -17.67
CA ILE A 314 -5.98 20.10 -18.29
C ILE A 314 -6.77 21.37 -18.47
N SER A 315 -6.40 22.44 -17.77
CA SER A 315 -7.11 23.71 -17.77
C SER A 315 -6.28 24.82 -18.40
N GLY A 316 -6.94 25.71 -19.14
CA GLY A 316 -6.31 26.87 -19.80
C GLY A 316 -5.53 26.53 -21.06
N ALA A 317 -5.66 25.31 -21.60
CA ALA A 317 -5.13 24.93 -22.89
C ALA A 317 -6.15 25.16 -24.02
N ASP A 318 -5.70 25.18 -25.26
CA ASP A 318 -6.61 25.26 -26.43
C ASP A 318 -7.57 24.05 -26.48
N ASN A 319 -7.13 22.90 -26.01
CA ASN A 319 -7.93 21.69 -25.81
C ASN A 319 -8.02 21.41 -24.31
N GLU A 320 -9.03 21.95 -23.63
CA GLU A 320 -9.31 21.65 -22.23
C GLU A 320 -9.79 20.19 -22.07
N LEU A 321 -9.28 19.52 -21.04
CA LEU A 321 -9.73 18.20 -20.62
C LEU A 321 -10.33 18.30 -19.22
N ASP A 322 -11.51 17.72 -19.03
CA ASP A 322 -12.13 17.52 -17.72
C ASP A 322 -12.86 16.16 -17.74
N GLU A 323 -12.12 15.11 -17.41
CA GLU A 323 -12.65 13.75 -17.40
C GLU A 323 -12.75 13.22 -15.97
N THR A 324 -13.86 12.52 -15.69
CA THR A 324 -14.03 11.79 -14.43
C THR A 324 -14.47 10.38 -14.77
N ARG A 325 -13.74 9.38 -14.28
CA ARG A 325 -14.02 7.96 -14.49
C ARG A 325 -14.24 7.27 -13.16
N TYR A 326 -15.23 6.38 -13.12
CA TYR A 326 -15.49 5.50 -11.98
C TYR A 326 -15.37 4.06 -12.43
N SER A 327 -14.67 3.23 -11.67
CA SER A 327 -14.53 1.82 -11.97
C SER A 327 -14.75 0.94 -10.75
N ILE A 328 -15.29 -0.27 -10.98
CA ILE A 328 -15.39 -1.33 -10.00
C ILE A 328 -14.78 -2.58 -10.63
N GLY A 329 -13.83 -3.19 -9.94
CA GLY A 329 -13.08 -4.30 -10.50
C GLY A 329 -12.61 -5.30 -9.44
N PHE A 330 -11.94 -6.33 -9.93
CA PHE A 330 -11.28 -7.34 -9.13
C PHE A 330 -9.78 -7.13 -9.17
N GLY A 331 -9.12 -7.34 -8.02
CA GLY A 331 -7.69 -7.24 -7.91
C GLY A 331 -7.05 -8.51 -7.40
N VAL A 332 -5.83 -8.77 -7.90
CA VAL A 332 -4.92 -9.80 -7.40
C VAL A 332 -3.66 -9.11 -6.89
N GLY A 333 -3.37 -9.27 -5.59
CA GLY A 333 -2.22 -8.66 -4.94
C GLY A 333 -1.23 -9.70 -4.39
N TRP A 334 0.05 -9.30 -4.19
CA TRP A 334 1.11 -10.08 -3.56
C TRP A 334 2.01 -9.26 -2.65
#